data_26f764bc9a84d6bc4bb39b529dbe9a18
#
_entry.id   26f764bc9a84d6bc4bb39b529dbe9a18
#
_cell.length_a   1.000
_cell.length_b   1.000
_cell.length_c   1.000
_cell.angle_alpha   90.00
_cell.angle_beta   90.00
_cell.angle_gamma   90.00
#
_symmetry.space_group_name_H-M   'P 1'
#
loop_
_entity.id
_entity.type
_entity.pdbx_description
1 polymer ?
#
loop_
_entity_poly.entity_id
_entity_poly.type
_entity_poly.pdbx_seq_one_letter_code
_entity_poly.pdbx_strand_id
1 'polypeptide(L)'
;MSSSVASPADLVNLSLARIGYKRQIGSLYDGSIAAKTALTLYAQTRDELLRSEDWGFAERNAPLTLLKQAPANGFYPPGQWTNANPPIPWLFEYAYPADCLKVRCIRPQPLFVMDFDPQPFVWSVENDNSLADPDKVILCNAPNAILTYTGQLTNPADWESDFTEAFAAALARRLSPILVGLDATKMAASDEQQAKAVADDVQG
;
A
#
# COMPACT_ATOMS: atom_id res chain seq x y z
N MET A 1 -3.27 -8.87 30.01
CA MET A 1 -2.85 -7.48 29.84
C MET A 1 -3.55 -6.99 28.57
N SER A 2 -4.46 -6.03 28.70
CA SER A 2 -5.19 -5.48 27.56
C SER A 2 -4.19 -4.64 26.76
N SER A 3 -3.74 -5.12 25.61
CA SER A 3 -2.98 -4.29 24.69
C SER A 3 -3.90 -3.15 24.27
N SER A 4 -3.55 -1.93 24.62
CA SER A 4 -4.26 -0.75 24.13
C SER A 4 -4.16 -0.78 22.60
N VAL A 5 -5.30 -0.81 21.94
CA VAL A 5 -5.39 -0.70 20.48
C VAL A 5 -4.71 0.61 20.09
N ALA A 6 -3.64 0.52 19.31
CA ALA A 6 -2.91 1.70 18.87
C ALA A 6 -3.82 2.56 17.96
N SER A 7 -4.03 3.80 18.35
CA SER A 7 -4.73 4.77 17.49
C SER A 7 -3.80 5.28 16.38
N PRO A 8 -4.34 5.87 15.30
CA PRO A 8 -3.51 6.54 14.30
C PRO A 8 -2.58 7.63 14.90
N ALA A 9 -3.03 8.32 15.95
CA ALA A 9 -2.22 9.32 16.64
C ALA A 9 -1.05 8.68 17.40
N ASP A 10 -1.26 7.53 18.04
CA ASP A 10 -0.21 6.79 18.75
C ASP A 10 0.89 6.34 17.79
N LEU A 11 0.52 5.86 16.60
CA LEU A 11 1.46 5.44 15.56
C LEU A 11 2.30 6.62 15.05
N VAL A 12 1.66 7.77 14.85
CA VAL A 12 2.38 9.00 14.48
C VAL A 12 3.29 9.44 15.61
N ASN A 13 2.85 9.41 16.85
CA ASN A 13 3.67 9.75 18.01
C ASN A 13 4.88 8.81 18.16
N LEU A 14 4.70 7.52 17.88
CA LEU A 14 5.81 6.57 17.81
C LEU A 14 6.83 6.96 16.72
N SER A 15 6.34 7.38 15.55
CA SER A 15 7.18 7.86 14.44
C SER A 15 7.91 9.16 14.79
N LEU A 16 7.23 10.10 15.45
CA LEU A 16 7.80 11.36 15.92
C LEU A 16 8.88 11.15 17.00
N ALA A 17 8.64 10.22 17.92
CA ALA A 17 9.63 9.86 18.93
C ALA A 17 10.92 9.30 18.33
N ARG A 18 10.83 8.50 17.25
CA ARG A 18 11.98 7.93 16.53
C ARG A 18 12.89 8.98 15.90
N ILE A 19 12.33 10.13 15.51
CA ILE A 19 13.11 11.26 14.94
C ILE A 19 13.48 12.32 15.98
N GLY A 20 13.22 12.07 17.27
CA GLY A 20 13.52 12.99 18.35
C GLY A 20 12.63 14.24 18.41
N TYR A 21 11.48 14.22 17.73
CA TYR A 21 10.52 15.34 17.78
C TYR A 21 9.77 15.33 19.11
N LYS A 22 9.93 16.41 19.88
CA LYS A 22 9.50 16.46 21.31
C LYS A 22 8.00 16.67 21.51
N ARG A 23 7.28 17.15 20.49
CA ARG A 23 5.85 17.43 20.60
C ARG A 23 5.04 16.25 20.11
N GLN A 24 4.13 15.74 20.94
CA GLN A 24 3.15 14.75 20.56
C GLN A 24 1.91 15.40 19.97
N ILE A 25 1.20 14.67 19.12
CA ILE A 25 -0.11 15.06 18.58
C ILE A 25 -1.21 14.34 19.38
N GLY A 26 -2.32 15.03 19.63
CA GLY A 26 -3.50 14.43 20.25
C GLY A 26 -4.41 13.73 19.23
N SER A 27 -4.38 14.19 17.99
CA SER A 27 -5.14 13.66 16.85
C SER A 27 -4.45 14.03 15.55
N LEU A 28 -4.72 13.26 14.49
CA LEU A 28 -4.30 13.64 13.12
C LEU A 28 -4.92 14.97 12.66
N TYR A 29 -5.95 15.44 13.35
CA TYR A 29 -6.70 16.65 13.02
C TYR A 29 -6.50 17.79 14.05
N ASP A 30 -5.48 17.73 14.91
CA ASP A 30 -5.23 18.75 15.94
C ASP A 30 -4.70 20.10 15.41
N GLY A 31 -4.46 20.17 14.09
CA GLY A 31 -4.05 21.41 13.41
C GLY A 31 -2.56 21.73 13.51
N SER A 32 -1.78 21.00 14.29
CA SER A 32 -0.32 21.17 14.37
C SER A 32 0.38 20.86 13.05
N ILE A 33 1.58 21.39 12.84
CA ILE A 33 2.38 21.11 11.64
C ILE A 33 2.67 19.61 11.54
N ALA A 34 3.00 18.96 12.66
CA ALA A 34 3.28 17.55 12.72
C ALA A 34 2.05 16.70 12.31
N ALA A 35 0.85 17.05 12.83
CA ALA A 35 -0.39 16.34 12.46
C ALA A 35 -0.73 16.52 10.98
N LYS A 36 -0.66 17.74 10.45
CA LYS A 36 -0.93 18.02 9.03
C LYS A 36 0.03 17.27 8.10
N THR A 37 1.32 17.27 8.43
CA THR A 37 2.33 16.56 7.65
C THR A 37 2.10 15.05 7.72
N ALA A 38 1.84 14.53 8.92
CA ALA A 38 1.55 13.11 9.11
C ALA A 38 0.29 12.69 8.36
N LEU A 39 -0.79 13.46 8.43
CA LEU A 39 -2.05 13.18 7.73
C LEU A 39 -1.84 13.02 6.21
N THR A 40 -1.02 13.88 5.63
CA THR A 40 -0.69 13.83 4.18
C THR A 40 0.06 12.55 3.80
N LEU A 41 0.95 12.07 4.67
CA LEU A 41 1.83 10.94 4.37
C LEU A 41 1.29 9.58 4.85
N TYR A 42 0.34 9.59 5.80
CA TYR A 42 -0.10 8.40 6.53
C TYR A 42 -0.65 7.31 5.61
N ALA A 43 -1.66 7.65 4.81
CA ALA A 43 -2.34 6.68 3.94
C ALA A 43 -1.40 6.12 2.88
N GLN A 44 -0.60 6.97 2.25
CA GLN A 44 0.37 6.57 1.25
C GLN A 44 1.43 5.64 1.85
N THR A 45 1.97 5.97 3.03
CA THR A 45 2.99 5.13 3.70
C THR A 45 2.43 3.76 4.06
N ARG A 46 1.20 3.71 4.56
CA ARG A 46 0.50 2.46 4.86
C ARG A 46 0.35 1.59 3.62
N ASP A 47 -0.21 2.14 2.56
CA ASP A 47 -0.55 1.39 1.35
C ASP A 47 0.70 0.93 0.60
N GLU A 48 1.77 1.71 0.60
CA GLU A 48 3.07 1.30 0.05
C GLU A 48 3.68 0.16 0.85
N LEU A 49 3.64 0.25 2.18
CA LEU A 49 4.18 -0.80 3.05
C LEU A 49 3.38 -2.10 2.95
N LEU A 50 2.04 -2.02 2.84
CA LEU A 50 1.19 -3.18 2.58
C LEU A 50 1.51 -3.85 1.25
N ARG A 51 1.94 -3.08 0.24
CA ARG A 51 2.32 -3.61 -1.08
C ARG A 51 3.74 -4.19 -1.12
N SER A 52 4.63 -3.73 -0.24
CA SER A 52 6.04 -4.10 -0.31
C SER A 52 6.29 -5.58 -0.02
N GLU A 53 5.51 -6.15 0.90
CA GLU A 53 5.63 -7.53 1.35
C GLU A 53 4.28 -8.25 1.31
N ASP A 54 4.31 -9.57 1.38
CA ASP A 54 3.10 -10.40 1.43
C ASP A 54 2.66 -10.66 2.89
N TRP A 55 2.26 -9.57 3.56
CA TRP A 55 1.79 -9.62 4.95
C TRP A 55 0.62 -10.59 5.12
N GLY A 56 0.77 -11.59 6.00
CA GLY A 56 -0.25 -12.63 6.23
C GLY A 56 -1.59 -12.06 6.71
N PHE A 57 -1.56 -11.12 7.66
CA PHE A 57 -2.75 -10.47 8.20
C PHE A 57 -3.53 -9.62 7.18
N ALA A 58 -2.89 -9.22 6.08
CA ALA A 58 -3.50 -8.42 5.01
C ALA A 58 -3.96 -9.29 3.83
N GLU A 59 -3.78 -10.61 3.90
CA GLU A 59 -4.23 -11.52 2.85
C GLU A 59 -5.75 -11.65 2.82
N ARG A 60 -6.30 -11.56 1.63
CA ARG A 60 -7.72 -11.78 1.35
C ARG A 60 -7.90 -12.70 0.17
N ASN A 61 -8.96 -13.50 0.24
CA ASN A 61 -9.38 -14.39 -0.84
C ASN A 61 -10.81 -14.03 -1.24
N ALA A 62 -11.04 -13.77 -2.52
CA ALA A 62 -12.36 -13.45 -3.03
C ALA A 62 -12.59 -14.04 -4.43
N PRO A 63 -13.81 -14.50 -4.72
CA PRO A 63 -14.20 -14.82 -6.09
C PRO A 63 -14.22 -13.53 -6.91
N LEU A 64 -13.70 -13.60 -8.14
CA LEU A 64 -13.70 -12.46 -9.05
C LEU A 64 -15.04 -12.32 -9.77
N THR A 65 -15.49 -11.08 -9.93
CA THR A 65 -16.70 -10.75 -10.72
C THR A 65 -16.33 -10.68 -12.19
N LEU A 66 -16.94 -11.54 -13.01
CA LEU A 66 -16.73 -11.57 -14.46
C LEU A 66 -17.31 -10.32 -15.12
N LEU A 67 -16.53 -9.65 -15.96
CA LEU A 67 -16.93 -8.51 -16.79
C LEU A 67 -17.10 -8.92 -18.25
N LYS A 68 -16.07 -9.58 -18.83
CA LYS A 68 -16.09 -10.01 -20.22
C LYS A 68 -15.53 -11.42 -20.34
N GLN A 69 -16.01 -12.14 -21.35
CA GLN A 69 -15.58 -13.50 -21.67
C GLN A 69 -15.39 -13.68 -23.17
N ALA A 70 -14.31 -14.33 -23.55
CA ALA A 70 -14.09 -14.80 -24.91
C ALA A 70 -15.05 -15.95 -25.27
N PRO A 71 -15.28 -16.24 -26.56
CA PRO A 71 -15.95 -17.46 -26.98
C PRO A 71 -15.31 -18.70 -26.34
N ALA A 72 -16.12 -19.71 -26.02
CA ALA A 72 -15.66 -20.89 -25.26
C ALA A 72 -14.49 -21.65 -25.92
N ASN A 73 -14.36 -21.56 -27.25
CA ASN A 73 -13.24 -22.13 -28.02
C ASN A 73 -12.05 -21.16 -28.18
N GLY A 74 -12.12 -19.95 -27.59
CA GLY A 74 -11.09 -18.91 -27.73
C GLY A 74 -10.89 -18.36 -29.15
N PHE A 75 -11.77 -18.73 -30.10
CA PHE A 75 -11.63 -18.35 -31.50
C PHE A 75 -12.56 -17.21 -31.86
N TYR A 76 -11.99 -16.15 -32.46
CA TYR A 76 -12.71 -15.06 -33.08
C TYR A 76 -12.59 -15.16 -34.61
N PRO A 77 -13.69 -15.28 -35.34
CA PRO A 77 -13.67 -15.13 -36.77
C PRO A 77 -13.05 -13.77 -37.17
N PRO A 78 -12.38 -13.67 -38.33
CA PRO A 78 -11.80 -12.41 -38.79
C PRO A 78 -12.80 -11.24 -38.72
N GLY A 79 -12.41 -10.14 -38.04
CA GLY A 79 -13.22 -8.94 -37.87
C GLY A 79 -14.35 -9.02 -36.84
N GLN A 80 -14.47 -10.12 -36.09
CA GLN A 80 -15.51 -10.25 -35.05
C GLN A 80 -15.06 -9.91 -33.63
N TRP A 81 -13.74 -9.75 -33.41
CA TRP A 81 -13.27 -9.24 -32.12
C TRP A 81 -13.66 -7.76 -31.97
N THR A 82 -14.20 -7.40 -30.81
CA THR A 82 -14.60 -6.04 -30.47
C THR A 82 -14.20 -5.73 -29.03
N ASN A 83 -14.28 -4.48 -28.62
CA ASN A 83 -14.02 -4.05 -27.24
C ASN A 83 -15.00 -4.64 -26.19
N ALA A 84 -16.07 -5.31 -26.61
CA ALA A 84 -16.94 -6.09 -25.74
C ALA A 84 -16.32 -7.44 -25.34
N ASN A 85 -15.21 -7.81 -25.93
CA ASN A 85 -14.46 -9.01 -25.63
C ASN A 85 -13.21 -8.68 -24.83
N PRO A 86 -12.66 -9.63 -24.04
CA PRO A 86 -11.35 -9.48 -23.40
C PRO A 86 -10.27 -9.24 -24.47
N PRO A 87 -9.21 -8.48 -24.15
CA PRO A 87 -8.08 -8.35 -25.06
C PRO A 87 -7.35 -9.68 -25.24
N ILE A 88 -6.92 -9.96 -26.48
CA ILE A 88 -6.14 -11.16 -26.80
C ILE A 88 -4.75 -11.06 -26.11
N PRO A 89 -4.25 -12.12 -25.42
CA PRO A 89 -4.67 -13.53 -25.53
C PRO A 89 -5.60 -14.03 -24.40
N TRP A 90 -6.31 -13.16 -23.73
CA TRP A 90 -7.06 -13.49 -22.54
C TRP A 90 -8.47 -14.02 -22.84
N LEU A 91 -8.93 -15.00 -22.04
CA LEU A 91 -10.27 -15.56 -22.14
C LEU A 91 -11.28 -14.86 -21.23
N PHE A 92 -10.80 -14.31 -20.12
CA PHE A 92 -11.66 -13.69 -19.12
C PHE A 92 -11.10 -12.34 -18.69
N GLU A 93 -12.00 -11.40 -18.48
CA GLU A 93 -11.77 -10.11 -17.87
C GLU A 93 -12.64 -10.00 -16.63
N TYR A 94 -12.02 -9.68 -15.50
CA TYR A 94 -12.65 -9.60 -14.19
C TYR A 94 -12.49 -8.22 -13.58
N ALA A 95 -13.46 -7.83 -12.75
CA ALA A 95 -13.39 -6.60 -11.98
C ALA A 95 -12.24 -6.64 -10.97
N TYR A 96 -11.50 -5.54 -10.86
CA TYR A 96 -10.48 -5.35 -9.84
C TYR A 96 -11.17 -4.96 -8.53
N PRO A 97 -10.96 -5.69 -7.41
CA PRO A 97 -11.60 -5.35 -6.14
C PRO A 97 -11.15 -3.97 -5.63
N ALA A 98 -12.11 -3.16 -5.16
CA ALA A 98 -11.86 -1.78 -4.75
C ALA A 98 -10.84 -1.64 -3.59
N ASP A 99 -10.75 -2.65 -2.74
CA ASP A 99 -9.81 -2.71 -1.62
C ASP A 99 -8.52 -3.47 -1.93
N CYS A 100 -8.33 -3.91 -3.18
CA CYS A 100 -7.14 -4.62 -3.60
C CYS A 100 -5.96 -3.67 -3.79
N LEU A 101 -4.92 -3.82 -2.99
CA LEU A 101 -3.67 -3.09 -3.16
C LEU A 101 -2.69 -3.81 -4.09
N LYS A 102 -2.62 -5.14 -3.99
CA LYS A 102 -1.67 -5.98 -4.75
C LYS A 102 -2.29 -7.35 -5.02
N VAL A 103 -2.35 -7.75 -6.26
CA VAL A 103 -2.68 -9.13 -6.65
C VAL A 103 -1.51 -10.03 -6.27
N ARG A 104 -1.75 -11.11 -5.54
CA ARG A 104 -0.74 -12.12 -5.20
C ARG A 104 -0.79 -13.30 -6.13
N CYS A 105 -1.96 -13.91 -6.27
CA CYS A 105 -2.16 -15.00 -7.22
C CYS A 105 -3.62 -15.15 -7.62
N ILE A 106 -3.83 -15.84 -8.74
CA ILE A 106 -5.15 -16.21 -9.25
C ILE A 106 -5.18 -17.73 -9.39
N ARG A 107 -6.23 -18.34 -8.84
CA ARG A 107 -6.47 -19.79 -8.90
C ARG A 107 -7.85 -20.06 -9.49
N PRO A 108 -8.06 -21.21 -10.14
CA PRO A 108 -9.40 -21.65 -10.50
C PRO A 108 -10.18 -21.97 -9.23
N GLN A 109 -11.50 -21.89 -9.30
CA GLN A 109 -12.33 -22.42 -8.22
C GLN A 109 -12.10 -23.92 -8.08
N PRO A 110 -11.72 -24.44 -6.89
CA PRO A 110 -11.52 -25.86 -6.71
C PRO A 110 -12.85 -26.61 -6.87
N LEU A 111 -12.84 -27.69 -7.61
CA LEU A 111 -14.00 -28.56 -7.79
C LEU A 111 -14.24 -29.43 -6.54
N PHE A 112 -13.19 -29.71 -5.78
CA PHE A 112 -13.23 -30.49 -4.54
C PHE A 112 -12.42 -29.80 -3.44
N VAL A 113 -12.87 -29.91 -2.19
CA VAL A 113 -12.17 -29.35 -1.01
C VAL A 113 -10.77 -29.96 -0.82
N MET A 114 -10.50 -31.12 -1.41
CA MET A 114 -9.21 -31.81 -1.35
C MET A 114 -8.32 -31.56 -2.57
N ASP A 115 -8.63 -30.58 -3.39
CA ASP A 115 -7.77 -30.20 -4.50
C ASP A 115 -6.58 -29.39 -3.93
N PHE A 116 -5.54 -30.13 -3.53
CA PHE A 116 -4.34 -29.55 -2.95
C PHE A 116 -3.53 -28.87 -4.03
N ASP A 117 -3.35 -27.55 -3.89
CA ASP A 117 -2.46 -26.72 -4.68
C ASP A 117 -2.77 -26.62 -6.19
N PRO A 118 -3.91 -26.04 -6.57
CA PRO A 118 -4.11 -25.68 -7.97
C PRO A 118 -3.04 -24.66 -8.36
N GLN A 119 -2.27 -24.98 -9.43
CA GLN A 119 -1.24 -24.08 -9.93
C GLN A 119 -1.83 -22.71 -10.26
N PRO A 120 -1.18 -21.61 -9.88
CA PRO A 120 -1.67 -20.28 -10.16
C PRO A 120 -1.67 -20.03 -11.68
N PHE A 121 -2.70 -19.36 -12.15
CA PHE A 121 -2.78 -18.91 -13.53
C PHE A 121 -1.95 -17.65 -13.77
N VAL A 122 -1.43 -17.52 -14.98
CA VAL A 122 -0.85 -16.26 -15.45
C VAL A 122 -1.96 -15.20 -15.54
N TRP A 123 -1.67 -13.99 -15.13
CA TRP A 123 -2.60 -12.89 -15.11
C TRP A 123 -1.92 -11.57 -15.51
N SER A 124 -2.72 -10.59 -15.89
CA SER A 124 -2.32 -9.19 -16.09
C SER A 124 -3.31 -8.27 -15.40
N VAL A 125 -2.84 -7.10 -14.97
CA VAL A 125 -3.71 -6.01 -14.52
C VAL A 125 -3.59 -4.88 -15.53
N GLU A 126 -4.71 -4.49 -16.11
CA GLU A 126 -4.78 -3.46 -17.15
C GLU A 126 -5.90 -2.47 -16.82
N ASN A 127 -5.96 -1.37 -17.57
CA ASN A 127 -7.09 -0.45 -17.52
C ASN A 127 -7.99 -0.73 -18.72
N ASP A 128 -9.28 -0.99 -18.48
CA ASP A 128 -10.26 -1.11 -19.54
C ASP A 128 -10.76 0.28 -19.95
N ASN A 129 -10.30 0.75 -21.10
CA ASN A 129 -10.71 2.03 -21.67
C ASN A 129 -12.02 1.96 -22.48
N SER A 130 -12.65 0.79 -22.55
CA SER A 130 -13.97 0.64 -23.20
C SER A 130 -15.12 1.01 -22.26
N LEU A 131 -14.85 1.12 -20.98
CA LEU A 131 -15.80 1.62 -19.98
C LEU A 131 -15.85 3.16 -20.00
N ALA A 132 -16.99 3.73 -19.60
CA ALA A 132 -17.14 5.18 -19.52
C ALA A 132 -16.15 5.84 -18.55
N ASP A 133 -15.83 5.14 -17.46
CA ASP A 133 -14.73 5.45 -16.55
C ASP A 133 -13.71 4.31 -16.64
N PRO A 134 -12.47 4.58 -17.10
CA PRO A 134 -11.45 3.55 -17.19
C PRO A 134 -11.18 2.94 -15.82
N ASP A 135 -11.52 1.68 -15.66
CA ASP A 135 -11.29 0.95 -14.42
C ASP A 135 -10.18 -0.08 -14.59
N LYS A 136 -9.52 -0.37 -13.47
CA LYS A 136 -8.59 -1.50 -13.43
C LYS A 136 -9.36 -2.80 -13.56
N VAL A 137 -8.83 -3.68 -14.38
CA VAL A 137 -9.38 -5.02 -14.61
C VAL A 137 -8.28 -6.07 -14.44
N ILE A 138 -8.70 -7.29 -14.15
CA ILE A 138 -7.82 -8.45 -14.08
C ILE A 138 -8.11 -9.34 -15.27
N LEU A 139 -7.07 -9.66 -16.02
CA LEU A 139 -7.13 -10.52 -17.20
C LEU A 139 -6.47 -11.86 -16.87
N CYS A 140 -7.16 -12.95 -17.12
CA CYS A 140 -6.58 -14.30 -16.97
C CYS A 140 -7.35 -15.33 -17.80
N ASN A 141 -6.84 -16.59 -17.80
CA ASN A 141 -7.47 -17.70 -18.50
C ASN A 141 -8.15 -18.71 -17.54
N ALA A 142 -8.35 -18.33 -16.28
CA ALA A 142 -9.04 -19.12 -15.28
C ALA A 142 -10.55 -18.86 -15.29
N PRO A 143 -11.41 -19.84 -15.56
CA PRO A 143 -12.85 -19.69 -15.34
C PRO A 143 -13.16 -19.66 -13.84
N ASN A 144 -14.17 -18.88 -13.43
CA ASN A 144 -14.57 -18.75 -12.03
C ASN A 144 -13.37 -18.50 -11.09
N ALA A 145 -12.53 -17.54 -11.45
CA ALA A 145 -11.27 -17.29 -10.78
C ALA A 145 -11.46 -16.81 -9.34
N ILE A 146 -10.60 -17.33 -8.44
CA ILE A 146 -10.43 -16.84 -7.07
C ILE A 146 -9.14 -16.06 -7.01
N LEU A 147 -9.24 -14.84 -6.50
CA LEU A 147 -8.12 -13.94 -6.28
C LEU A 147 -7.62 -14.06 -4.85
N THR A 148 -6.31 -14.27 -4.68
CA THR A 148 -5.60 -14.00 -3.43
C THR A 148 -4.86 -12.67 -3.58
N TYR A 149 -5.09 -11.74 -2.65
CA TYR A 149 -4.57 -10.38 -2.76
C TYR A 149 -4.25 -9.76 -1.40
N THR A 150 -3.45 -8.71 -1.42
CA THR A 150 -3.26 -7.84 -0.27
C THR A 150 -4.39 -6.81 -0.22
N GLY A 151 -5.23 -6.90 0.80
CA GLY A 151 -6.33 -5.96 1.04
C GLY A 151 -5.85 -4.68 1.73
N GLN A 152 -6.56 -3.57 1.48
CA GLN A 152 -6.33 -2.33 2.19
C GLN A 152 -6.88 -2.42 3.62
N LEU A 153 -6.02 -2.34 4.62
CA LEU A 153 -6.36 -2.35 6.04
C LEU A 153 -6.15 -0.94 6.62
N THR A 154 -7.25 -0.23 6.83
CA THR A 154 -7.21 1.16 7.32
C THR A 154 -7.22 1.30 8.83
N ASN A 155 -7.71 0.27 9.54
CA ASN A 155 -7.79 0.28 10.99
C ASN A 155 -6.51 -0.27 11.62
N PRO A 156 -5.75 0.52 12.40
CA PRO A 156 -4.53 0.05 13.05
C PRO A 156 -4.73 -1.09 14.06
N ALA A 157 -5.96 -1.28 14.54
CA ALA A 157 -6.28 -2.37 15.46
C ALA A 157 -6.11 -3.77 14.83
N ASP A 158 -6.19 -3.83 13.50
CA ASP A 158 -6.10 -5.06 12.73
C ASP A 158 -4.65 -5.35 12.30
N TRP A 159 -3.68 -4.48 12.68
CA TRP A 159 -2.29 -4.61 12.27
C TRP A 159 -1.49 -5.46 13.25
N GLU A 160 -0.64 -6.29 12.72
CA GLU A 160 0.35 -7.03 13.50
C GLU A 160 1.47 -6.09 14.01
N SER A 161 2.14 -6.50 15.10
CA SER A 161 3.18 -5.70 15.74
C SER A 161 4.34 -5.35 14.78
N ASP A 162 4.76 -6.31 13.97
CA ASP A 162 5.87 -6.16 13.04
C ASP A 162 5.55 -5.13 11.96
N PHE A 163 4.31 -5.15 11.45
CA PHE A 163 3.83 -4.14 10.52
C PHE A 163 3.75 -2.76 11.17
N THR A 164 3.25 -2.69 12.39
CA THR A 164 3.17 -1.45 13.18
C THR A 164 4.54 -0.80 13.34
N GLU A 165 5.55 -1.59 13.69
CA GLU A 165 6.95 -1.15 13.83
C GLU A 165 7.55 -0.69 12.50
N ALA A 166 7.33 -1.47 11.43
CA ALA A 166 7.78 -1.12 10.08
C ALA A 166 7.10 0.17 9.58
N PHE A 167 5.80 0.33 9.83
CA PHE A 167 5.05 1.54 9.50
C PHE A 167 5.59 2.77 10.23
N ALA A 168 5.80 2.66 11.55
CA ALA A 168 6.35 3.76 12.33
C ALA A 168 7.74 4.18 11.85
N ALA A 169 8.59 3.23 11.47
CA ALA A 169 9.91 3.50 10.90
C ALA A 169 9.82 4.16 9.52
N ALA A 170 8.95 3.67 8.64
CA ALA A 170 8.75 4.21 7.30
C ALA A 170 8.19 5.65 7.35
N LEU A 171 7.21 5.89 8.22
CA LEU A 171 6.63 7.22 8.42
C LEU A 171 7.65 8.19 9.04
N ALA A 172 8.42 7.74 10.04
CA ALA A 172 9.49 8.52 10.66
C ALA A 172 10.50 9.01 9.61
N ARG A 173 10.94 8.13 8.72
CA ARG A 173 11.87 8.47 7.63
C ARG A 173 11.32 9.58 6.71
N ARG A 174 10.00 9.60 6.46
CA ARG A 174 9.35 10.62 5.63
C ARG A 174 9.11 11.93 6.36
N LEU A 175 8.82 11.86 7.67
CA LEU A 175 8.62 13.03 8.51
C LEU A 175 9.92 13.77 8.84
N SER A 176 11.03 13.03 8.99
CA SER A 176 12.32 13.56 9.42
C SER A 176 12.80 14.77 8.62
N PRO A 177 12.89 14.77 7.28
CA PRO A 177 13.39 15.90 6.52
C PRO A 177 12.49 17.14 6.64
N ILE A 178 11.19 16.95 6.92
CA ILE A 178 10.21 18.03 6.98
C ILE A 178 10.18 18.66 8.38
N LEU A 179 10.23 17.85 9.44
CA LEU A 179 10.02 18.30 10.81
C LEU A 179 11.32 18.58 11.57
N VAL A 180 12.37 17.80 11.30
CA VAL A 180 13.66 17.87 12.01
C VAL A 180 14.73 18.53 11.13
N GLY A 181 14.60 18.47 9.82
CA GLY A 181 15.55 19.08 8.89
C GLY A 181 15.77 20.58 9.11
N LEU A 182 14.75 21.30 9.55
CA LEU A 182 14.85 22.72 9.92
C LEU A 182 15.61 22.92 11.25
N ASP A 183 15.49 21.99 12.20
CA ASP A 183 16.22 22.06 13.48
C ASP A 183 17.64 21.55 13.35
N ALA A 184 17.89 20.52 12.52
CA ALA A 184 19.21 20.03 12.20
C ALA A 184 20.07 21.11 11.48
N THR A 185 19.47 21.89 10.60
CA THR A 185 20.15 23.01 9.94
C THR A 185 20.48 24.14 10.93
N LYS A 186 19.62 24.39 11.92
CA LYS A 186 19.88 25.36 12.97
C LYS A 186 20.95 24.86 13.95
N MET A 187 20.94 23.58 14.32
CA MET A 187 21.99 22.99 15.16
C MET A 187 23.33 22.95 14.45
N ALA A 188 23.39 22.55 13.20
CA ALA A 188 24.62 22.58 12.41
C ALA A 188 25.18 24.00 12.23
N ALA A 189 24.31 25.00 12.05
CA ALA A 189 24.73 26.39 11.99
C ALA A 189 25.22 26.93 13.34
N SER A 190 24.65 26.49 14.46
CA SER A 190 25.12 26.86 15.81
C SER A 190 26.45 26.20 16.14
N ASP A 191 26.62 24.91 15.77
CA ASP A 191 27.87 24.17 15.97
C ASP A 191 29.01 24.74 15.11
N GLU A 192 28.72 25.16 13.88
CA GLU A 192 29.69 25.84 13.01
C GLU A 192 30.10 27.21 13.55
N GLN A 193 29.15 27.98 14.09
CA GLN A 193 29.46 29.25 14.74
C GLN A 193 30.30 29.10 16.01
N GLN A 194 30.00 28.06 16.80
CA GLN A 194 30.72 27.74 18.02
C GLN A 194 32.14 27.26 17.71
N ALA A 195 32.34 26.42 16.68
CA ALA A 195 33.62 25.99 16.20
C ALA A 195 34.51 27.14 15.67
N LYS A 196 33.90 28.10 14.95
CA LYS A 196 34.59 29.29 14.49
C LYS A 196 35.02 30.21 15.65
N ALA A 197 34.14 30.42 16.63
CA ALA A 197 34.48 31.24 17.81
C ALA A 197 35.67 30.65 18.63
N VAL A 198 35.72 29.30 18.76
CA VAL A 198 36.81 28.61 19.42
C VAL A 198 38.14 28.70 18.62
N ALA A 199 38.07 28.67 17.29
CA ALA A 199 39.23 28.78 16.42
C ALA A 199 39.83 30.21 16.44
N ASP A 200 38.97 31.24 16.53
CA ASP A 200 39.41 32.64 16.63
C ASP A 200 40.07 32.93 17.98
N ASP A 201 39.60 32.29 19.07
CA ASP A 201 40.14 32.47 20.42
C ASP A 201 41.55 31.80 20.63
N VAL A 202 41.88 30.86 19.76
CA VAL A 202 43.19 30.13 19.80
C VAL A 202 44.25 30.83 18.96
N GLN A 203 43.89 31.76 18.07
CA GLN A 203 44.80 32.48 17.17
C GLN A 203 45.13 33.93 17.64
N GLY A 204 44.51 34.38 18.71
CA GLY A 204 44.76 35.69 19.35
C GLY A 204 45.59 35.57 20.63
#